data_eeb4c72ec354b8969820acad7b423360
#
_entry.id   eeb4c72ec354b8969820acad7b423360
#
_cell.length_a   1.000
_cell.length_b   1.000
_cell.length_c   1.000
_cell.angle_alpha   90.00
_cell.angle_beta   90.00
_cell.angle_gamma   90.00
#
_symmetry.space_group_name_H-M   'P 1'
#
loop_
_entity.id
_entity.type
_entity.pdbx_description
1 polymer ?
#
loop_
_entity_poly.entity_id
_entity_poly.type
_entity_poly.pdbx_seq_one_letter_code
_entity_poly.pdbx_strand_id
1 'polypeptide(L)'
;TFGEQIAAGAADAPSYSEADRATLSQVVANPVQTPAGPAGFNSTATVSLLMVAGLWLASMLAFVMVRPVPASVVASKASSLALWTRTVGMPGLVVALQGVVFGVIGGTILGLGLGSTVLLSVVLAALGVSFVLANHALTAWLGNWGRGIAVLLLGATVALAVSSVGTGWLGWLDAVSPLQNAFLLVRTQAADGGGSVGLLGGAVLLGAIALGTSVLAITTRRSLSAAKCRRRVAG
;
A
#
# COMPACT_ATOMS: atom_id res chain seq x y z
N THR A 1 14.18 43.55 42.82
CA THR A 1 13.78 42.40 43.67
C THR A 1 13.12 41.32 42.85
N PHE A 2 13.10 40.07 43.35
CA PHE A 2 12.43 38.93 42.64
C PHE A 2 10.97 39.21 42.28
N GLY A 3 10.28 39.98 43.15
CA GLY A 3 8.90 40.44 42.88
C GLY A 3 8.77 41.35 41.68
N GLU A 4 9.75 42.23 41.42
CA GLU A 4 9.74 43.14 40.26
C GLU A 4 10.00 42.39 38.95
N GLN A 5 10.82 41.36 39.01
CA GLN A 5 11.04 40.48 37.83
C GLN A 5 9.80 39.65 37.46
N ILE A 6 9.05 39.18 38.47
CA ILE A 6 7.77 38.50 38.24
C ILE A 6 6.74 39.49 37.66
N ALA A 7 6.66 40.70 38.20
CA ALA A 7 5.73 41.74 37.71
C ALA A 7 6.07 42.17 36.27
N ALA A 8 7.35 42.31 35.94
CA ALA A 8 7.79 42.60 34.57
C ALA A 8 7.47 41.48 33.61
N GLY A 9 7.71 40.21 34.00
CA GLY A 9 7.37 39.04 33.19
C GLY A 9 5.85 38.84 33.01
N ALA A 10 5.05 39.27 34.01
CA ALA A 10 3.57 39.23 33.90
C ALA A 10 3.03 40.32 32.97
N ALA A 11 3.74 41.45 32.84
CA ALA A 11 3.36 42.53 31.92
C ALA A 11 3.61 42.18 30.45
N ASP A 12 4.63 41.33 30.17
CA ASP A 12 4.96 40.83 28.84
C ASP A 12 4.17 39.56 28.47
N ALA A 13 3.34 39.02 29.37
CA ALA A 13 2.52 37.83 29.06
C ALA A 13 1.44 38.21 28.02
N PRO A 14 1.28 37.43 26.96
CA PRO A 14 0.30 37.68 25.93
C PRO A 14 -1.11 37.75 26.56
N SER A 15 -1.79 38.89 26.47
CA SER A 15 -3.17 39.05 26.93
C SER A 15 -4.10 38.42 25.91
N TYR A 16 -4.70 37.30 26.25
CA TYR A 16 -5.73 36.70 25.43
C TYR A 16 -7.06 37.43 25.57
N SER A 17 -7.76 37.66 24.47
CA SER A 17 -9.12 38.19 24.47
C SER A 17 -10.08 37.25 25.22
N GLU A 18 -11.23 37.73 25.66
CA GLU A 18 -12.24 36.85 26.31
C GLU A 18 -12.71 35.74 25.35
N ALA A 19 -12.79 36.01 24.05
CA ALA A 19 -13.12 35.03 23.04
C ALA A 19 -12.02 33.93 22.93
N ASP A 20 -10.74 34.33 22.96
CA ASP A 20 -9.61 33.40 22.95
C ASP A 20 -9.55 32.57 24.22
N ARG A 21 -9.86 33.17 25.40
CA ARG A 21 -9.94 32.43 26.66
C ARG A 21 -11.07 31.42 26.66
N ALA A 22 -12.23 31.75 26.10
CA ALA A 22 -13.34 30.82 25.95
C ALA A 22 -12.96 29.66 25.04
N THR A 23 -12.29 29.94 23.90
CA THR A 23 -11.80 28.92 22.98
C THR A 23 -10.72 28.04 23.61
N LEU A 24 -9.73 28.63 24.28
CA LEU A 24 -8.69 27.91 25.01
C LEU A 24 -9.26 27.07 26.15
N SER A 25 -10.25 27.57 26.89
CA SER A 25 -10.91 26.81 27.96
C SER A 25 -11.65 25.57 27.37
N GLN A 26 -12.29 25.71 26.21
CA GLN A 26 -12.89 24.56 25.51
C GLN A 26 -11.85 23.55 25.03
N VAL A 27 -10.73 24.02 24.51
CA VAL A 27 -9.63 23.12 24.05
C VAL A 27 -8.97 22.43 25.24
N VAL A 28 -8.81 23.13 26.38
CA VAL A 28 -8.24 22.55 27.61
C VAL A 28 -9.24 21.61 28.29
N ALA A 29 -10.54 21.94 28.29
CA ALA A 29 -11.58 21.09 28.85
C ALA A 29 -11.87 19.84 28.04
N ASN A 30 -11.64 19.90 26.71
CA ASN A 30 -11.76 18.78 25.78
C ASN A 30 -10.46 18.62 24.95
N PRO A 31 -9.33 18.26 25.57
CA PRO A 31 -8.02 18.31 24.94
C PRO A 31 -7.87 17.35 23.74
N VAL A 32 -8.62 16.31 23.68
CA VAL A 32 -8.79 15.42 22.51
C VAL A 32 -10.13 14.71 22.68
N GLN A 33 -11.08 14.98 21.82
CA GLN A 33 -12.19 14.05 21.67
C GLN A 33 -11.65 12.83 20.91
N THR A 34 -11.01 11.93 21.62
CA THR A 34 -10.89 10.56 21.12
C THR A 34 -12.31 10.01 21.06
N PRO A 35 -12.82 9.61 19.88
CA PRO A 35 -14.09 8.91 19.82
C PRO A 35 -14.02 7.78 20.85
N ALA A 36 -14.96 7.76 21.80
CA ALA A 36 -15.04 6.71 22.83
C ALA A 36 -15.50 5.40 22.18
N GLY A 37 -14.56 4.72 21.56
CA GLY A 37 -14.68 3.38 21.05
C GLY A 37 -13.35 2.65 21.28
N PRO A 38 -13.26 1.35 21.18
CA PRO A 38 -11.97 0.66 21.28
C PRO A 38 -11.03 1.33 20.25
N ALA A 39 -10.11 2.11 20.80
CA ALA A 39 -9.30 3.06 20.05
C ALA A 39 -8.66 2.35 18.84
N GLY A 40 -9.01 2.75 17.66
CA GLY A 40 -8.23 2.55 16.48
C GLY A 40 -8.74 1.53 15.45
N PHE A 41 -9.48 0.47 15.79
CA PHE A 41 -9.84 -0.56 14.80
C PHE A 41 -10.88 -0.12 13.75
N ASN A 42 -11.73 0.85 14.08
CA ASN A 42 -12.75 1.39 13.16
C ASN A 42 -12.35 2.74 12.51
N SER A 43 -11.12 3.22 12.74
CA SER A 43 -10.66 4.42 12.06
C SER A 43 -10.41 4.13 10.58
N THR A 44 -10.76 5.08 9.72
CA THR A 44 -10.52 5.00 8.27
C THR A 44 -9.08 4.62 7.95
N ALA A 45 -8.12 5.17 8.71
CA ALA A 45 -6.70 4.87 8.53
C ALA A 45 -6.38 3.41 8.84
N THR A 46 -6.87 2.86 9.97
CA THR A 46 -6.60 1.48 10.38
C THR A 46 -7.26 0.49 9.42
N VAL A 47 -8.52 0.72 9.05
CA VAL A 47 -9.23 -0.14 8.09
C VAL A 47 -8.52 -0.14 6.74
N SER A 48 -8.12 1.03 6.24
CA SER A 48 -7.38 1.16 4.97
C SER A 48 -6.03 0.45 5.02
N LEU A 49 -5.30 0.57 6.13
CA LEU A 49 -4.01 -0.11 6.32
C LEU A 49 -4.18 -1.63 6.30
N LEU A 50 -5.17 -2.16 7.03
CA LEU A 50 -5.45 -3.60 7.08
C LEU A 50 -5.83 -4.16 5.70
N MET A 51 -6.64 -3.43 4.92
CA MET A 51 -7.01 -3.83 3.56
C MET A 51 -5.77 -3.90 2.65
N VAL A 52 -4.96 -2.84 2.61
CA VAL A 52 -3.78 -2.78 1.75
C VAL A 52 -2.72 -3.80 2.18
N ALA A 53 -2.45 -3.92 3.48
CA ALA A 53 -1.52 -4.92 4.02
C ALA A 53 -2.00 -6.35 3.74
N GLY A 54 -3.29 -6.61 3.91
CA GLY A 54 -3.89 -7.92 3.63
C GLY A 54 -3.78 -8.32 2.15
N LEU A 55 -4.04 -7.39 1.22
CA LEU A 55 -3.87 -7.64 -0.23
C LEU A 55 -2.39 -7.89 -0.59
N TRP A 56 -1.47 -7.11 0.00
CA TRP A 56 -0.05 -7.32 -0.23
C TRP A 56 0.42 -8.67 0.29
N LEU A 57 0.02 -9.06 1.51
CA LEU A 57 0.32 -10.37 2.09
C LEU A 57 -0.22 -11.51 1.25
N ALA A 58 -1.47 -11.42 0.79
CA ALA A 58 -2.06 -12.45 -0.07
C ALA A 58 -1.30 -12.59 -1.38
N SER A 59 -0.93 -11.48 -2.02
CA SER A 59 -0.15 -11.48 -3.25
C SER A 59 1.26 -12.07 -3.05
N MET A 60 1.89 -11.80 -1.92
CA MET A 60 3.19 -12.36 -1.56
C MET A 60 3.09 -13.88 -1.29
N LEU A 61 2.08 -14.33 -0.53
CA LEU A 61 1.84 -15.74 -0.21
C LEU A 61 1.57 -16.56 -1.48
N ALA A 62 0.90 -16.00 -2.48
CA ALA A 62 0.67 -16.66 -3.74
C ALA A 62 1.97 -17.13 -4.40
N PHE A 63 3.05 -16.32 -4.33
CA PHE A 63 4.36 -16.67 -4.90
C PHE A 63 5.31 -17.36 -3.91
N VAL A 64 4.89 -17.59 -2.69
CA VAL A 64 5.51 -18.61 -1.81
C VAL A 64 5.06 -20.00 -2.23
N MET A 65 3.77 -20.16 -2.56
CA MET A 65 3.19 -21.46 -2.97
C MET A 65 3.45 -21.79 -4.45
N VAL A 66 3.39 -20.80 -5.32
CA VAL A 66 3.56 -20.96 -6.77
C VAL A 66 4.94 -20.46 -7.18
N ARG A 67 5.69 -21.29 -7.93
CA ARG A 67 6.98 -20.85 -8.48
C ARG A 67 6.75 -19.75 -9.52
N PRO A 68 7.39 -18.57 -9.41
CA PRO A 68 7.16 -17.44 -10.32
C PRO A 68 7.59 -17.74 -11.77
N VAL A 69 8.57 -18.64 -11.96
CA VAL A 69 8.99 -19.13 -13.28
C VAL A 69 9.22 -20.65 -13.18
N PRO A 70 8.21 -21.48 -13.45
CA PRO A 70 8.37 -22.95 -13.43
C PRO A 70 9.34 -23.41 -14.52
N ALA A 71 10.08 -24.48 -14.26
CA ALA A 71 11.01 -25.05 -15.24
C ALA A 71 10.32 -25.48 -16.57
N SER A 72 9.07 -25.94 -16.48
CA SER A 72 8.23 -26.28 -17.63
C SER A 72 7.95 -25.09 -18.56
N VAL A 73 7.95 -23.87 -18.03
CA VAL A 73 7.77 -22.65 -18.81
C VAL A 73 8.94 -22.40 -19.75
N VAL A 74 10.16 -22.72 -19.31
CA VAL A 74 11.38 -22.53 -20.11
C VAL A 74 11.43 -23.50 -21.29
N ALA A 75 10.94 -24.73 -21.11
CA ALA A 75 10.93 -25.76 -22.12
C ALA A 75 9.71 -25.74 -23.05
N SER A 76 8.69 -24.93 -22.74
CA SER A 76 7.43 -24.88 -23.47
C SER A 76 7.56 -24.15 -24.81
N LYS A 77 6.85 -24.66 -25.86
CA LYS A 77 6.67 -23.95 -27.14
C LYS A 77 5.62 -22.83 -27.10
N ALA A 78 4.87 -22.71 -25.99
CA ALA A 78 3.85 -21.68 -25.83
C ALA A 78 4.44 -20.26 -25.84
N SER A 79 3.66 -19.27 -26.22
CA SER A 79 4.09 -17.86 -26.18
C SER A 79 4.40 -17.40 -24.75
N SER A 80 5.31 -16.44 -24.59
CA SER A 80 5.67 -15.90 -23.27
C SER A 80 4.48 -15.29 -22.56
N LEU A 81 3.55 -14.69 -23.31
CA LEU A 81 2.32 -14.11 -22.77
C LEU A 81 1.37 -15.20 -22.21
N ALA A 82 1.17 -16.30 -22.96
CA ALA A 82 0.33 -17.41 -22.49
C ALA A 82 0.91 -18.08 -21.22
N LEU A 83 2.21 -18.12 -21.09
CA LEU A 83 2.88 -18.64 -19.91
C LEU A 83 2.77 -17.68 -18.73
N TRP A 84 2.92 -16.39 -19.00
CA TRP A 84 2.72 -15.34 -18.01
C TRP A 84 1.30 -15.34 -17.46
N THR A 85 0.27 -15.40 -18.32
CA THR A 85 -1.13 -15.45 -17.89
C THR A 85 -1.44 -16.69 -17.06
N ARG A 86 -0.84 -17.84 -17.36
CA ARG A 86 -0.98 -19.06 -16.55
C ARG A 86 -0.36 -18.92 -15.15
N THR A 87 0.76 -18.21 -15.05
CA THR A 87 1.48 -18.04 -13.78
C THR A 87 0.85 -16.97 -12.89
N VAL A 88 0.39 -15.85 -13.49
CA VAL A 88 -0.08 -14.67 -12.77
C VAL A 88 -1.62 -14.62 -12.72
N GLY A 89 -2.30 -15.22 -13.71
CA GLY A 89 -3.75 -15.08 -13.86
C GLY A 89 -4.55 -15.60 -12.67
N MET A 90 -4.27 -16.83 -12.22
CA MET A 90 -4.96 -17.40 -11.05
C MET A 90 -4.66 -16.63 -9.75
N PRO A 91 -3.40 -16.36 -9.38
CA PRO A 91 -3.11 -15.50 -8.24
C PRO A 91 -3.77 -14.12 -8.35
N GLY A 92 -3.74 -13.51 -9.54
CA GLY A 92 -4.37 -12.22 -9.80
C GLY A 92 -5.88 -12.23 -9.57
N LEU A 93 -6.57 -13.27 -10.07
CA LEU A 93 -7.99 -13.42 -9.86
C LEU A 93 -8.37 -13.60 -8.38
N VAL A 94 -7.64 -14.46 -7.66
CA VAL A 94 -7.88 -14.73 -6.24
C VAL A 94 -7.71 -13.46 -5.41
N VAL A 95 -6.62 -12.72 -5.63
CA VAL A 95 -6.35 -11.47 -4.88
C VAL A 95 -7.31 -10.35 -5.30
N ALA A 96 -7.73 -10.30 -6.57
CA ALA A 96 -8.77 -9.36 -7.01
C ALA A 96 -10.11 -9.62 -6.30
N LEU A 97 -10.55 -10.88 -6.22
CA LEU A 97 -11.76 -11.26 -5.49
C LEU A 97 -11.66 -10.92 -3.99
N GLN A 98 -10.48 -11.15 -3.39
CA GLN A 98 -10.23 -10.72 -2.01
C GLN A 98 -10.34 -9.21 -1.88
N GLY A 99 -9.86 -8.43 -2.85
CA GLY A 99 -10.00 -6.98 -2.90
C GLY A 99 -11.47 -6.54 -2.91
N VAL A 100 -12.31 -7.22 -3.70
CA VAL A 100 -13.76 -6.97 -3.69
C VAL A 100 -14.36 -7.25 -2.31
N VAL A 101 -14.04 -8.39 -1.71
CA VAL A 101 -14.52 -8.76 -0.37
C VAL A 101 -14.08 -7.73 0.67
N PHE A 102 -12.83 -7.31 0.64
CA PHE A 102 -12.32 -6.26 1.55
C PHE A 102 -13.03 -4.93 1.33
N GLY A 103 -13.31 -4.56 0.08
CA GLY A 103 -14.04 -3.34 -0.23
C GLY A 103 -15.47 -3.35 0.32
N VAL A 104 -16.18 -4.47 0.20
CA VAL A 104 -17.53 -4.64 0.77
C VAL A 104 -17.49 -4.58 2.29
N ILE A 105 -16.61 -5.37 2.93
CA ILE A 105 -16.46 -5.39 4.39
C ILE A 105 -16.06 -4.01 4.92
N GLY A 106 -15.05 -3.39 4.31
CA GLY A 106 -14.59 -2.08 4.73
C GLY A 106 -15.61 -0.98 4.51
N GLY A 107 -16.34 -1.02 3.38
CA GLY A 107 -17.42 -0.09 3.12
C GLY A 107 -18.53 -0.18 4.17
N THR A 108 -18.88 -1.40 4.61
CA THR A 108 -19.87 -1.59 5.70
C THR A 108 -19.36 -1.13 7.05
N ILE A 109 -18.09 -1.41 7.40
CA ILE A 109 -17.47 -0.97 8.66
C ILE A 109 -17.40 0.55 8.74
N LEU A 110 -17.07 1.20 7.61
CA LEU A 110 -16.92 2.66 7.53
C LEU A 110 -18.24 3.39 7.27
N GLY A 111 -19.36 2.65 7.10
CA GLY A 111 -20.66 3.24 6.84
C GLY A 111 -20.77 3.96 5.50
N LEU A 112 -20.01 3.55 4.49
CA LEU A 112 -20.02 4.16 3.16
C LEU A 112 -21.33 3.85 2.42
N GLY A 113 -21.79 4.80 1.59
CA GLY A 113 -22.90 4.55 0.67
C GLY A 113 -22.56 3.49 -0.38
N LEU A 114 -23.58 2.90 -1.02
CA LEU A 114 -23.39 1.82 -2.02
C LEU A 114 -22.42 2.20 -3.13
N GLY A 115 -22.53 3.39 -3.69
CA GLY A 115 -21.63 3.85 -4.77
C GLY A 115 -20.16 3.88 -4.33
N SER A 116 -19.88 4.45 -3.15
CA SER A 116 -18.52 4.52 -2.58
C SER A 116 -17.99 3.13 -2.22
N THR A 117 -18.84 2.22 -1.72
CA THR A 117 -18.47 0.83 -1.43
C THR A 117 -18.08 0.07 -2.70
N VAL A 118 -18.86 0.22 -3.77
CA VAL A 118 -18.55 -0.40 -5.07
C VAL A 118 -17.24 0.15 -5.63
N LEU A 119 -17.05 1.47 -5.60
CA LEU A 119 -15.83 2.10 -6.06
C LEU A 119 -14.60 1.64 -5.26
N LEU A 120 -14.72 1.59 -3.93
CA LEU A 120 -13.67 1.06 -3.04
C LEU A 120 -13.33 -0.39 -3.39
N SER A 121 -14.34 -1.23 -3.66
CA SER A 121 -14.16 -2.63 -4.04
C SER A 121 -13.42 -2.77 -5.38
N VAL A 122 -13.75 -1.94 -6.37
CA VAL A 122 -13.07 -1.93 -7.66
C VAL A 122 -11.62 -1.45 -7.51
N VAL A 123 -11.38 -0.41 -6.74
CA VAL A 123 -10.02 0.11 -6.46
C VAL A 123 -9.18 -0.96 -5.77
N LEU A 124 -9.71 -1.63 -4.75
CA LEU A 124 -8.98 -2.70 -4.03
C LEU A 124 -8.73 -3.92 -4.91
N ALA A 125 -9.66 -4.30 -5.79
CA ALA A 125 -9.45 -5.37 -6.76
C ALA A 125 -8.30 -5.03 -7.73
N ALA A 126 -8.28 -3.81 -8.26
CA ALA A 126 -7.23 -3.34 -9.16
C ALA A 126 -5.86 -3.26 -8.45
N LEU A 127 -5.82 -2.76 -7.20
CA LEU A 127 -4.62 -2.76 -6.37
C LEU A 127 -4.12 -4.18 -6.08
N GLY A 128 -5.03 -5.11 -5.80
CA GLY A 128 -4.71 -6.52 -5.59
C GLY A 128 -3.99 -7.14 -6.79
N VAL A 129 -4.50 -6.91 -8.00
CA VAL A 129 -3.83 -7.34 -9.24
C VAL A 129 -2.46 -6.68 -9.38
N SER A 130 -2.36 -5.38 -9.14
CA SER A 130 -1.08 -4.64 -9.22
C SER A 130 -0.06 -5.20 -8.23
N PHE A 131 -0.47 -5.58 -7.03
CA PHE A 131 0.40 -6.20 -6.02
C PHE A 131 0.86 -7.60 -6.44
N VAL A 132 -0.01 -8.40 -7.06
CA VAL A 132 0.38 -9.70 -7.63
C VAL A 132 1.45 -9.51 -8.71
N LEU A 133 1.29 -8.54 -9.59
CA LEU A 133 2.26 -8.22 -10.62
C LEU A 133 3.60 -7.75 -10.04
N ALA A 134 3.57 -6.87 -9.04
CA ALA A 134 4.77 -6.39 -8.35
C ALA A 134 5.52 -7.52 -7.63
N ASN A 135 4.81 -8.36 -6.87
CA ASN A 135 5.41 -9.50 -6.17
C ASN A 135 5.91 -10.57 -7.14
N HIS A 136 5.22 -10.82 -8.27
CA HIS A 136 5.74 -11.66 -9.34
C HIS A 136 7.05 -11.12 -9.91
N ALA A 137 7.09 -9.82 -10.24
CA ALA A 137 8.30 -9.19 -10.76
C ALA A 137 9.46 -9.30 -9.77
N LEU A 138 9.25 -8.93 -8.49
CA LEU A 138 10.24 -9.04 -7.43
C LEU A 138 10.79 -10.47 -7.29
N THR A 139 9.90 -11.46 -7.24
CA THR A 139 10.31 -12.85 -7.06
C THR A 139 10.92 -13.45 -8.32
N ALA A 140 10.47 -13.06 -9.51
CA ALA A 140 11.01 -13.53 -10.78
C ALA A 140 12.43 -12.97 -11.06
N TRP A 141 12.69 -11.69 -10.71
CA TRP A 141 14.00 -11.07 -10.91
C TRP A 141 14.99 -11.39 -9.81
N LEU A 142 14.58 -11.27 -8.55
CA LEU A 142 15.45 -11.33 -7.37
C LEU A 142 15.36 -12.66 -6.60
N GLY A 143 14.44 -13.55 -6.97
CA GLY A 143 14.27 -14.84 -6.27
C GLY A 143 13.91 -14.65 -4.79
N ASN A 144 14.66 -15.26 -3.89
CA ASN A 144 14.43 -15.17 -2.45
C ASN A 144 14.66 -13.76 -1.89
N TRP A 145 15.59 -12.98 -2.45
CA TRP A 145 15.80 -11.60 -2.09
C TRP A 145 14.57 -10.73 -2.37
N GLY A 146 13.88 -11.01 -3.48
CA GLY A 146 12.63 -10.31 -3.82
C GLY A 146 11.53 -10.51 -2.76
N ARG A 147 11.45 -11.70 -2.17
CA ARG A 147 10.54 -11.98 -1.05
C ARG A 147 10.93 -11.19 0.21
N GLY A 148 12.22 -11.12 0.52
CA GLY A 148 12.73 -10.32 1.63
C GLY A 148 12.39 -8.83 1.47
N ILE A 149 12.59 -8.29 0.27
CA ILE A 149 12.23 -6.90 -0.06
C ILE A 149 10.72 -6.68 0.09
N ALA A 150 9.89 -7.61 -0.36
CA ALA A 150 8.44 -7.50 -0.23
C ALA A 150 7.98 -7.45 1.24
N VAL A 151 8.62 -8.23 2.13
CA VAL A 151 8.38 -8.18 3.59
C VAL A 151 8.84 -6.86 4.18
N LEU A 152 10.03 -6.38 3.80
CA LEU A 152 10.57 -5.10 4.29
C LEU A 152 9.69 -3.93 3.88
N LEU A 153 9.19 -3.91 2.63
CA LEU A 153 8.26 -2.88 2.17
C LEU A 153 6.96 -2.87 2.99
N LEU A 154 6.42 -4.04 3.30
CA LEU A 154 5.24 -4.13 4.16
C LEU A 154 5.54 -3.60 5.56
N GLY A 155 6.62 -4.07 6.20
CA GLY A 155 7.01 -3.63 7.53
C GLY A 155 7.24 -2.12 7.60
N ALA A 156 7.92 -1.55 6.60
CA ALA A 156 8.14 -0.10 6.51
C ALA A 156 6.81 0.66 6.37
N THR A 157 5.89 0.21 5.51
CA THR A 157 4.59 0.87 5.33
C THR A 157 3.75 0.83 6.61
N VAL A 158 3.72 -0.31 7.30
CA VAL A 158 3.02 -0.42 8.58
C VAL A 158 3.66 0.48 9.63
N ALA A 159 4.99 0.50 9.72
CA ALA A 159 5.71 1.36 10.66
C ALA A 159 5.41 2.85 10.40
N LEU A 160 5.43 3.29 9.14
CA LEU A 160 5.11 4.67 8.75
C LEU A 160 3.64 5.02 9.01
N ALA A 161 2.71 4.10 8.75
CA ALA A 161 1.29 4.34 8.97
C ALA A 161 0.92 4.44 10.45
N VAL A 162 1.66 3.77 11.34
CA VAL A 162 1.41 3.76 12.80
C VAL A 162 2.24 4.82 13.52
N SER A 163 3.40 5.22 12.98
CA SER A 163 4.24 6.22 13.62
C SER A 163 3.62 7.61 13.49
N SER A 164 3.36 8.26 14.62
CA SER A 164 2.98 9.68 14.70
C SER A 164 4.18 10.64 14.62
N VAL A 165 5.40 10.10 14.59
CA VAL A 165 6.63 10.88 14.54
C VAL A 165 6.97 11.18 13.09
N GLY A 166 7.13 12.46 12.76
CA GLY A 166 7.58 12.91 11.44
C GLY A 166 8.95 12.29 11.10
N THR A 167 8.91 11.29 10.26
CA THR A 167 10.09 10.50 9.85
C THR A 167 10.83 11.19 8.71
N GLY A 168 11.37 12.40 8.95
CA GLY A 168 12.01 13.21 7.91
C GLY A 168 13.06 12.48 7.07
N TRP A 169 13.81 11.54 7.68
CA TRP A 169 14.81 10.74 6.96
C TRP A 169 14.21 9.56 6.17
N LEU A 170 12.96 9.15 6.48
CA LEU A 170 12.23 8.10 5.77
C LEU A 170 11.26 8.65 4.70
N GLY A 171 11.18 9.97 4.54
CA GLY A 171 10.27 10.60 3.56
C GLY A 171 10.48 10.15 2.12
N TRP A 172 11.68 9.70 1.77
CA TRP A 172 11.94 9.09 0.47
C TRP A 172 11.19 7.77 0.26
N LEU A 173 10.94 7.00 1.35
CA LEU A 173 10.15 5.76 1.27
C LEU A 173 8.69 6.05 0.91
N ASP A 174 8.13 7.17 1.35
CA ASP A 174 6.77 7.59 0.99
C ASP A 174 6.61 7.77 -0.52
N ALA A 175 7.64 8.32 -1.17
CA ALA A 175 7.63 8.55 -2.61
C ALA A 175 7.84 7.27 -3.44
N VAL A 176 8.61 6.32 -2.92
CA VAL A 176 9.05 5.11 -3.68
C VAL A 176 8.22 3.88 -3.33
N SER A 177 7.56 3.85 -2.16
CA SER A 177 6.78 2.69 -1.73
C SER A 177 5.44 2.58 -2.44
N PRO A 178 5.20 1.52 -3.23
CA PRO A 178 3.91 1.29 -3.87
C PRO A 178 2.79 1.04 -2.86
N LEU A 179 3.11 0.52 -1.67
CA LEU A 179 2.14 0.28 -0.60
C LEU A 179 1.70 1.57 0.05
N GLN A 180 2.59 2.54 0.26
CA GLN A 180 2.25 3.82 0.86
C GLN A 180 1.28 4.60 -0.03
N ASN A 181 1.57 4.64 -1.33
CA ASN A 181 0.67 5.26 -2.30
C ASN A 181 -0.70 4.55 -2.34
N ALA A 182 -0.72 3.22 -2.29
CA ALA A 182 -1.96 2.45 -2.21
C ALA A 182 -2.73 2.71 -0.90
N PHE A 183 -2.03 2.80 0.23
CA PHE A 183 -2.63 3.14 1.52
C PHE A 183 -3.28 4.53 1.50
N LEU A 184 -2.56 5.54 1.00
CA LEU A 184 -3.09 6.90 0.87
C LEU A 184 -4.31 6.94 -0.06
N LEU A 185 -4.26 6.24 -1.20
CA LEU A 185 -5.37 6.14 -2.14
C LEU A 185 -6.62 5.54 -1.47
N VAL A 186 -6.47 4.40 -0.78
CA VAL A 186 -7.59 3.72 -0.11
C VAL A 186 -8.13 4.57 1.02
N ARG A 187 -7.26 5.22 1.79
CA ARG A 187 -7.64 6.12 2.88
C ARG A 187 -8.44 7.32 2.38
N THR A 188 -8.00 7.99 1.32
CA THR A 188 -8.72 9.14 0.74
C THR A 188 -10.05 8.70 0.13
N GLN A 189 -10.07 7.57 -0.57
CA GLN A 189 -11.30 7.01 -1.12
C GLN A 189 -12.31 6.65 -0.03
N ALA A 190 -11.84 6.12 1.10
CA ALA A 190 -12.69 5.74 2.22
C ALA A 190 -13.17 6.95 3.07
N ALA A 191 -12.42 8.07 3.07
CA ALA A 191 -12.79 9.27 3.81
C ALA A 191 -13.79 10.15 3.03
N ASP A 192 -13.51 10.41 1.76
CA ASP A 192 -14.21 11.45 0.98
C ASP A 192 -15.10 10.88 -0.13
N GLY A 193 -15.09 9.57 -0.35
CA GLY A 193 -15.83 8.90 -1.43
C GLY A 193 -15.33 9.24 -2.85
N GLY A 194 -14.32 10.09 -2.98
CA GLY A 194 -13.71 10.49 -4.24
C GLY A 194 -12.19 10.53 -4.12
N GLY A 195 -11.50 9.51 -4.65
CA GLY A 195 -10.05 9.48 -4.67
C GLY A 195 -9.46 10.67 -5.42
N SER A 196 -8.32 11.20 -4.97
CA SER A 196 -7.63 12.24 -5.73
C SER A 196 -7.14 11.65 -7.07
N VAL A 197 -7.37 12.39 -8.15
CA VAL A 197 -6.95 11.98 -9.52
C VAL A 197 -5.45 11.70 -9.59
N GLY A 198 -4.64 12.44 -8.81
CA GLY A 198 -3.19 12.24 -8.75
C GLY A 198 -2.79 10.90 -8.12
N LEU A 199 -3.44 10.47 -7.04
CA LEU A 199 -3.18 9.18 -6.41
C LEU A 199 -3.63 8.01 -7.30
N LEU A 200 -4.78 8.15 -7.98
CA LEU A 200 -5.23 7.16 -8.97
C LEU A 200 -4.22 7.06 -10.13
N GLY A 201 -3.76 8.19 -10.66
CA GLY A 201 -2.74 8.21 -11.71
C GLY A 201 -1.44 7.54 -11.27
N GLY A 202 -0.97 7.80 -10.05
CA GLY A 202 0.19 7.14 -9.46
C GLY A 202 0.01 5.63 -9.31
N ALA A 203 -1.14 5.18 -8.83
CA ALA A 203 -1.45 3.76 -8.69
C ALA A 203 -1.51 3.04 -10.06
N VAL A 204 -2.10 3.67 -11.07
CA VAL A 204 -2.15 3.13 -12.45
C VAL A 204 -0.74 3.03 -13.04
N LEU A 205 0.09 4.06 -12.87
CA LEU A 205 1.47 4.06 -13.34
C LEU A 205 2.29 2.93 -12.71
N LEU A 206 2.20 2.77 -11.39
CA LEU A 206 2.87 1.68 -10.65
C LEU A 206 2.38 0.31 -11.10
N GLY A 207 1.08 0.15 -11.34
CA GLY A 207 0.49 -1.07 -11.90
C GLY A 207 1.02 -1.37 -13.30
N ALA A 208 1.15 -0.37 -14.16
CA ALA A 208 1.69 -0.52 -15.51
C ALA A 208 3.19 -0.89 -15.49
N ILE A 209 3.99 -0.29 -14.62
CA ILE A 209 5.40 -0.64 -14.43
C ILE A 209 5.52 -2.08 -13.91
N ALA A 210 4.71 -2.47 -12.94
CA ALA A 210 4.69 -3.82 -12.41
C ALA A 210 4.29 -4.85 -13.48
N LEU A 211 3.32 -4.53 -14.32
CA LEU A 211 2.93 -5.35 -15.47
C LEU A 211 4.09 -5.53 -16.43
N GLY A 212 4.71 -4.45 -16.89
CA GLY A 212 5.82 -4.47 -17.84
C GLY A 212 7.00 -5.29 -17.32
N THR A 213 7.43 -5.04 -16.07
CA THR A 213 8.55 -5.77 -15.44
C THR A 213 8.21 -7.26 -15.21
N SER A 214 6.96 -7.58 -14.89
CA SER A 214 6.47 -8.94 -14.72
C SER A 214 6.53 -9.75 -16.04
N VAL A 215 6.09 -9.16 -17.16
CA VAL A 215 6.16 -9.77 -18.49
C VAL A 215 7.61 -9.94 -18.94
N LEU A 216 8.44 -8.90 -18.76
CA LEU A 216 9.86 -8.93 -19.10
C LEU A 216 10.62 -10.00 -18.32
N ALA A 217 10.25 -10.29 -17.09
CA ALA A 217 10.90 -11.33 -16.30
C ALA A 217 10.82 -12.73 -16.97
N ILE A 218 9.69 -13.06 -17.56
CA ILE A 218 9.52 -14.34 -18.27
C ILE A 218 10.26 -14.35 -19.60
N THR A 219 10.20 -13.27 -20.37
CA THR A 219 10.87 -13.18 -21.67
C THR A 219 12.39 -13.27 -21.54
N THR A 220 12.99 -12.56 -20.60
CA THR A 220 14.44 -12.60 -20.35
C THR A 220 14.91 -13.96 -19.83
N ARG A 221 14.16 -14.60 -18.92
CA ARG A 221 14.51 -15.95 -18.46
C ARG A 221 14.51 -16.98 -19.58
N ARG A 222 13.57 -16.88 -20.52
CA ARG A 222 13.52 -17.77 -21.69
C ARG A 222 14.70 -17.54 -22.63
N SER A 223 15.04 -16.30 -22.94
CA SER A 223 16.17 -15.97 -23.82
C SER A 223 17.51 -16.44 -23.25
N LEU A 224 17.73 -16.24 -21.94
CA LEU A 224 18.94 -16.71 -21.26
C LEU A 224 19.06 -18.23 -21.25
N SER A 225 17.96 -18.96 -21.07
CA SER A 225 17.94 -20.41 -21.10
C SER A 225 18.21 -20.96 -22.50
N ALA A 226 17.64 -20.37 -23.54
CA ALA A 226 17.90 -20.72 -24.93
C ALA A 226 19.37 -20.49 -25.33
N ALA A 227 19.97 -19.37 -24.86
CA ALA A 227 21.39 -19.09 -25.09
C ALA A 227 22.30 -20.12 -24.40
N LYS A 228 21.95 -20.52 -23.17
CA LYS A 228 22.72 -21.57 -22.43
C LYS A 228 22.64 -22.94 -23.09
N CYS A 229 21.49 -23.34 -23.62
CA CYS A 229 21.34 -24.58 -24.39
C CYS A 229 22.17 -24.53 -25.66
N ARG A 230 22.19 -23.45 -26.44
CA ARG A 230 23.00 -23.32 -27.65
C ARG A 230 24.50 -23.47 -27.37
N ARG A 231 25.01 -22.88 -26.29
CA ARG A 231 26.42 -23.00 -25.90
C ARG A 231 26.82 -24.42 -25.54
N ARG A 232 25.92 -25.22 -24.95
CA ARG A 232 26.19 -26.62 -24.60
C ARG A 232 26.19 -27.58 -25.81
N VAL A 233 25.53 -27.18 -26.90
CA VAL A 233 25.46 -27.99 -28.13
C VAL A 233 26.62 -27.64 -29.07
N ALA A 234 27.22 -26.46 -28.93
CA ALA A 234 28.31 -25.96 -29.77
C ALA A 234 29.72 -26.25 -29.21
N GLY A 235 29.86 -26.79 -28.00
CA GLY A 235 31.11 -27.22 -27.37
C GLY A 235 31.05 -28.70 -27.00
#